data_4694702f91c7290f2bfe1d3a96240edc
#
_entry.id   4694702f91c7290f2bfe1d3a96240edc
#
_cell.length_a   1.000
_cell.length_b   1.000
_cell.length_c   1.000
_cell.angle_alpha   90.00
_cell.angle_beta   90.00
_cell.angle_gamma   90.00
#
_symmetry.space_group_name_H-M   'P 1'
#
loop_
_entity.id
_entity.type
_entity.pdbx_description
1 polymer ?
#
loop_
_entity_poly.entity_id
_entity_poly.type
_entity_poly.pdbx_seq_one_letter_code
_entity_poly.pdbx_strand_id
1 'polypeptide(L)'
;YLPQHLRPEELTGGNGMVEMGTFVAILLGNMAGGVLVSVPGVGRELVALACLLLAGLGWWMARRVPASPPAAADLRLNWNPLGETWRNLRIAHADPVVFRSLLGISWMWFFGAVFLSQFPAFAKDVLHGDERVASLLLVVFSFGVGTGALLCERFSRGRVEIGLVPLGALGMSVFAVDLYFAVQALPPAGPGLIGVGEFVAALPRWRLMADLALLSLSVGVYSVPMYALIQLRSPASHRARVIAANNILNALFMIVSALAAGALLGAGLGVTEVFLAVGLLNLLVSGAVFVAVPDYPRSCVAWLRGARTQGGV
;
A
#
# COMPACT_ATOMS: atom_id res chain seq x y z
N TYR A 1 -14.36 8.01 -10.44
CA TYR A 1 -14.87 7.10 -11.49
C TYR A 1 -15.60 5.90 -10.88
N LEU A 2 -14.97 5.11 -9.97
CA LEU A 2 -15.58 3.91 -9.41
C LEU A 2 -16.98 4.13 -8.83
N PRO A 3 -17.23 5.15 -7.96
CA PRO A 3 -18.57 5.37 -7.41
C PRO A 3 -19.62 5.90 -8.41
N GLN A 4 -19.22 6.22 -9.64
CA GLN A 4 -20.15 6.61 -10.71
C GLN A 4 -20.63 5.40 -11.52
N HIS A 5 -19.89 4.30 -11.48
CA HIS A 5 -20.14 3.11 -12.30
C HIS A 5 -20.41 1.84 -11.48
N LEU A 6 -20.05 1.84 -10.19
CA LEU A 6 -20.25 0.73 -9.27
C LEU A 6 -21.30 1.07 -8.21
N ARG A 7 -22.07 0.09 -7.82
CA ARG A 7 -22.97 0.20 -6.68
C ARG A 7 -22.16 0.28 -5.37
N PRO A 8 -22.73 0.84 -4.29
CA PRO A 8 -22.05 0.90 -3.00
C PRO A 8 -21.48 -0.45 -2.51
N GLU A 9 -22.22 -1.53 -2.77
CA GLU A 9 -21.84 -2.91 -2.41
C GLU A 9 -20.63 -3.42 -3.21
N GLU A 10 -20.39 -2.90 -4.40
CA GLU A 10 -19.32 -3.31 -5.31
C GLU A 10 -18.03 -2.49 -5.11
N LEU A 11 -18.09 -1.39 -4.35
CA LEU A 11 -16.94 -0.49 -4.18
C LEU A 11 -15.75 -1.14 -3.49
N THR A 12 -15.98 -2.02 -2.52
CA THR A 12 -14.90 -2.75 -1.86
C THR A 12 -14.16 -3.64 -2.86
N GLY A 13 -14.88 -4.42 -3.67
CA GLY A 13 -14.29 -5.23 -4.72
C GLY A 13 -13.59 -4.41 -5.80
N GLY A 14 -14.21 -3.31 -6.25
CA GLY A 14 -13.61 -2.41 -7.22
C GLY A 14 -12.30 -1.79 -6.73
N ASN A 15 -12.23 -1.33 -5.49
CA ASN A 15 -11.00 -0.83 -4.88
C ASN A 15 -9.96 -1.95 -4.70
N GLY A 16 -10.39 -3.15 -4.29
CA GLY A 16 -9.52 -4.31 -4.19
C GLY A 16 -8.85 -4.67 -5.53
N MET A 17 -9.60 -4.63 -6.64
CA MET A 17 -9.05 -4.86 -7.98
C MET A 17 -8.06 -3.76 -8.39
N VAL A 18 -8.33 -2.50 -8.06
CA VAL A 18 -7.41 -1.38 -8.34
C VAL A 18 -6.12 -1.54 -7.55
N GLU A 19 -6.20 -1.84 -6.25
CA GLU A 19 -5.02 -2.07 -5.41
C GLU A 19 -4.21 -3.27 -5.90
N MET A 20 -4.85 -4.40 -6.17
CA MET A 20 -4.17 -5.57 -6.74
C MET A 20 -3.47 -5.20 -8.07
N GLY A 21 -4.17 -4.51 -8.97
CA GLY A 21 -3.60 -4.05 -10.25
C GLY A 21 -2.40 -3.14 -10.05
N THR A 22 -2.44 -2.24 -9.07
CA THR A 22 -1.34 -1.35 -8.71
C THR A 22 -0.10 -2.13 -8.27
N PHE A 23 -0.24 -3.09 -7.35
CA PHE A 23 0.90 -3.88 -6.88
C PHE A 23 1.44 -4.85 -7.94
N VAL A 24 0.57 -5.43 -8.77
CA VAL A 24 1.01 -6.21 -9.94
C VAL A 24 1.81 -5.33 -10.92
N ALA A 25 1.36 -4.12 -11.18
CA ALA A 25 2.08 -3.18 -12.04
C ALA A 25 3.45 -2.76 -11.45
N ILE A 26 3.51 -2.51 -10.14
CA ILE A 26 4.77 -2.23 -9.42
C ILE A 26 5.73 -3.42 -9.55
N LEU A 27 5.25 -4.64 -9.31
CA LEU A 27 6.03 -5.86 -9.43
C LEU A 27 6.60 -6.05 -10.84
N LEU A 28 5.73 -6.04 -11.85
CA LEU A 28 6.12 -6.22 -13.24
C LEU A 28 7.05 -5.11 -13.72
N GLY A 29 6.80 -3.86 -13.30
CA GLY A 29 7.64 -2.71 -13.64
C GLY A 29 9.04 -2.83 -13.06
N ASN A 30 9.18 -3.21 -11.78
CA ASN A 30 10.49 -3.42 -11.16
C ASN A 30 11.25 -4.58 -11.82
N MET A 31 10.59 -5.72 -12.05
CA MET A 31 11.23 -6.88 -12.70
C MET A 31 11.65 -6.55 -14.14
N ALA A 32 10.76 -5.99 -14.94
CA ALA A 32 11.05 -5.61 -16.32
C ALA A 32 12.15 -4.55 -16.39
N GLY A 33 12.08 -3.52 -15.53
CA GLY A 33 13.10 -2.48 -15.45
C GLY A 33 14.49 -3.04 -15.11
N GLY A 34 14.58 -3.94 -14.14
CA GLY A 34 15.81 -4.62 -13.77
C GLY A 34 16.41 -5.44 -14.94
N VAL A 35 15.56 -6.24 -15.61
CA VAL A 35 15.99 -7.05 -16.77
C VAL A 35 16.43 -6.17 -17.93
N LEU A 36 15.65 -5.14 -18.27
CA LEU A 36 15.96 -4.27 -19.41
C LEU A 36 17.24 -3.47 -19.18
N VAL A 37 17.43 -2.90 -17.97
CA VAL A 37 18.61 -2.08 -17.67
C VAL A 37 19.89 -2.92 -17.66
N SER A 38 19.82 -4.21 -17.40
CA SER A 38 20.97 -5.12 -17.35
C SER A 38 21.50 -5.52 -18.73
N VAL A 39 20.82 -5.17 -19.84
CA VAL A 39 21.27 -5.47 -21.20
C VAL A 39 22.48 -4.60 -21.57
N PRO A 40 23.65 -5.20 -21.82
CA PRO A 40 24.86 -4.43 -22.12
C PRO A 40 24.73 -3.52 -23.37
N GLY A 41 25.17 -2.29 -23.25
CA GLY A 41 25.24 -1.32 -24.36
C GLY A 41 23.93 -0.59 -24.69
N VAL A 42 22.75 -1.20 -24.46
CA VAL A 42 21.43 -0.64 -24.87
C VAL A 42 20.38 -0.67 -23.79
N GLY A 43 20.74 -0.99 -22.54
CA GLY A 43 19.76 -1.17 -21.46
C GLY A 43 18.96 0.08 -21.14
N ARG A 44 19.59 1.26 -21.15
CA ARG A 44 18.91 2.54 -20.89
C ARG A 44 17.89 2.87 -21.97
N GLU A 45 18.26 2.66 -23.22
CA GLU A 45 17.41 2.88 -24.40
C GLU A 45 16.22 1.93 -24.40
N LEU A 46 16.41 0.68 -23.99
CA LEU A 46 15.33 -0.30 -23.85
C LEU A 46 14.34 0.11 -22.75
N VAL A 47 14.82 0.59 -21.60
CA VAL A 47 13.93 1.12 -20.54
C VAL A 47 13.17 2.34 -21.04
N ALA A 48 13.83 3.29 -21.73
CA ALA A 48 13.18 4.46 -22.30
C ALA A 48 12.09 4.07 -23.32
N LEU A 49 12.40 3.13 -24.22
CA LEU A 49 11.45 2.62 -25.20
C LEU A 49 10.26 1.92 -24.53
N ALA A 50 10.50 1.08 -23.53
CA ALA A 50 9.46 0.42 -22.76
C ALA A 50 8.53 1.43 -22.06
N CYS A 51 9.08 2.48 -21.47
CA CYS A 51 8.29 3.57 -20.87
C CYS A 51 7.42 4.28 -21.91
N LEU A 52 7.95 4.57 -23.10
CA LEU A 52 7.17 5.20 -24.18
C LEU A 52 6.06 4.28 -24.70
N LEU A 53 6.34 3.00 -24.88
CA LEU A 53 5.35 2.01 -25.31
C LEU A 53 4.23 1.85 -24.26
N LEU A 54 4.59 1.76 -22.97
CA LEU A 54 3.61 1.68 -21.89
C LEU A 54 2.78 2.96 -21.76
N ALA A 55 3.39 4.15 -21.95
CA ALA A 55 2.66 5.40 -21.97
C ALA A 55 1.68 5.47 -23.16
N GLY A 56 2.10 5.03 -24.34
CA GLY A 56 1.26 4.93 -25.53
C GLY A 56 0.08 3.96 -25.33
N LEU A 57 0.35 2.79 -24.74
CA LEU A 57 -0.66 1.81 -24.39
C LEU A 57 -1.65 2.36 -23.34
N GLY A 58 -1.14 3.02 -22.30
CA GLY A 58 -1.97 3.66 -21.28
C GLY A 58 -2.88 4.73 -21.88
N TRP A 59 -2.35 5.57 -22.76
CA TRP A 59 -3.14 6.57 -23.48
C TRP A 59 -4.23 5.92 -24.36
N TRP A 60 -3.90 4.86 -25.08
CA TRP A 60 -4.85 4.14 -25.92
C TRP A 60 -5.95 3.49 -25.08
N MET A 61 -5.61 2.87 -23.95
CA MET A 61 -6.57 2.27 -23.01
C MET A 61 -7.46 3.35 -22.36
N ALA A 62 -6.88 4.50 -21.99
CA ALA A 62 -7.64 5.61 -21.39
C ALA A 62 -8.74 6.14 -22.35
N ARG A 63 -8.52 6.07 -23.66
CA ARG A 63 -9.54 6.45 -24.65
C ARG A 63 -10.72 5.47 -24.74
N ARG A 64 -10.58 4.28 -24.19
CA ARG A 64 -11.64 3.25 -24.12
C ARG A 64 -12.45 3.31 -22.84
N VAL A 65 -12.02 4.11 -21.88
CA VAL A 65 -12.78 4.33 -20.64
C VAL A 65 -14.11 5.02 -20.99
N PRO A 66 -15.25 4.47 -20.56
CA PRO A 66 -16.57 5.06 -20.83
C PRO A 66 -16.65 6.50 -20.30
N ALA A 67 -17.30 7.37 -21.05
CA ALA A 67 -17.50 8.75 -20.63
C ALA A 67 -18.42 8.81 -19.41
N SER A 68 -18.02 9.62 -18.42
CA SER A 68 -18.85 9.93 -17.26
C SER A 68 -19.25 11.41 -17.28
N PRO A 69 -20.51 11.74 -16.96
CA PRO A 69 -20.92 13.13 -16.87
C PRO A 69 -20.12 13.83 -15.74
N PRO A 70 -19.76 15.10 -15.92
CA PRO A 70 -19.05 15.84 -14.89
C PRO A 70 -19.94 16.05 -13.67
N ALA A 71 -19.45 15.70 -12.48
CA ALA A 71 -20.18 15.91 -11.22
C ALA A 71 -20.30 17.39 -10.83
N ALA A 72 -19.50 18.29 -11.44
CA ALA A 72 -19.52 19.74 -11.26
C ALA A 72 -19.18 20.41 -12.61
N ALA A 73 -20.21 20.62 -13.43
CA ALA A 73 -20.05 21.20 -14.80
C ALA A 73 -19.49 22.61 -14.78
N ASP A 74 -19.80 23.40 -13.74
CA ASP A 74 -19.41 24.82 -13.62
C ASP A 74 -18.04 25.02 -12.95
N LEU A 75 -17.28 23.95 -12.77
CA LEU A 75 -15.98 24.02 -12.12
C LEU A 75 -14.97 24.81 -12.96
N ARG A 76 -14.53 25.97 -12.45
CA ARG A 76 -13.43 26.74 -13.05
C ARG A 76 -12.10 26.16 -12.59
N LEU A 77 -11.24 25.83 -13.55
CA LEU A 77 -9.88 25.36 -13.29
C LEU A 77 -9.01 26.53 -12.80
N ASN A 78 -8.36 26.35 -11.67
CA ASN A 78 -7.34 27.26 -11.19
C ASN A 78 -5.96 26.65 -11.51
N TRP A 79 -5.16 27.34 -12.29
CA TRP A 79 -3.84 26.89 -12.72
C TRP A 79 -2.73 27.06 -11.67
N ASN A 80 -3.05 27.57 -10.49
CA ASN A 80 -2.10 27.64 -9.37
C ASN A 80 -2.07 26.32 -8.61
N PRO A 81 -1.02 25.47 -8.79
CA PRO A 81 -0.96 24.14 -8.17
C PRO A 81 -0.90 24.21 -6.65
N LEU A 82 -0.21 25.21 -6.07
CA LEU A 82 -0.11 25.37 -4.61
C LEU A 82 -1.45 25.77 -4.01
N GLY A 83 -2.15 26.72 -4.67
CA GLY A 83 -3.48 27.15 -4.25
C GLY A 83 -4.51 26.01 -4.32
N GLU A 84 -4.49 25.20 -5.39
CA GLU A 84 -5.39 24.05 -5.53
C GLU A 84 -5.03 22.92 -4.56
N THR A 85 -3.76 22.68 -4.29
CA THR A 85 -3.33 21.72 -3.24
C THR A 85 -3.92 22.11 -1.90
N TRP A 86 -3.75 23.37 -1.47
CA TRP A 86 -4.31 23.86 -0.22
C TRP A 86 -5.85 23.77 -0.19
N ARG A 87 -6.49 24.11 -1.29
CA ARG A 87 -7.94 24.03 -1.43
C ARG A 87 -8.45 22.57 -1.31
N ASN A 88 -7.78 21.63 -1.97
CA ASN A 88 -8.14 20.20 -1.89
C ASN A 88 -7.98 19.65 -0.46
N LEU A 89 -6.88 19.99 0.23
CA LEU A 89 -6.67 19.63 1.62
C LEU A 89 -7.72 20.24 2.55
N ARG A 90 -8.11 21.51 2.33
CA ARG A 90 -9.17 22.17 3.11
C ARG A 90 -10.53 21.49 2.89
N ILE A 91 -10.86 21.10 1.66
CA ILE A 91 -12.09 20.37 1.35
C ILE A 91 -12.10 19.01 2.05
N ALA A 92 -10.99 18.27 2.00
CA ALA A 92 -10.88 17.00 2.68
C ALA A 92 -10.96 17.14 4.21
N HIS A 93 -10.45 18.24 4.76
CA HIS A 93 -10.48 18.51 6.20
C HIS A 93 -11.90 18.87 6.72
N ALA A 94 -12.82 19.23 5.84
CA ALA A 94 -14.20 19.58 6.22
C ALA A 94 -14.96 18.38 6.85
N ASP A 95 -14.66 17.15 6.46
CA ASP A 95 -15.14 15.94 7.15
C ASP A 95 -13.96 15.30 7.94
N PRO A 96 -14.01 15.37 9.28
CA PRO A 96 -12.93 14.84 10.12
C PRO A 96 -12.69 13.33 9.94
N VAL A 97 -13.73 12.54 9.65
CA VAL A 97 -13.60 11.09 9.42
C VAL A 97 -12.86 10.84 8.11
N VAL A 98 -13.26 11.55 7.04
CA VAL A 98 -12.58 11.47 5.74
C VAL A 98 -11.11 11.87 5.89
N PHE A 99 -10.82 13.02 6.50
CA PHE A 99 -9.46 13.51 6.63
C PHE A 99 -8.55 12.57 7.44
N ARG A 100 -9.05 12.03 8.56
CA ARG A 100 -8.30 11.07 9.39
C ARG A 100 -8.10 9.74 8.66
N SER A 101 -9.06 9.32 7.84
CA SER A 101 -8.90 8.14 6.98
C SER A 101 -7.85 8.37 5.89
N LEU A 102 -7.79 9.58 5.30
CA LEU A 102 -6.71 9.96 4.39
C LEU A 102 -5.34 9.85 5.05
N LEU A 103 -5.19 10.34 6.27
CA LEU A 103 -3.95 10.21 7.04
C LEU A 103 -3.60 8.74 7.31
N GLY A 104 -4.60 7.90 7.62
CA GLY A 104 -4.39 6.46 7.78
C GLY A 104 -3.90 5.78 6.51
N ILE A 105 -4.50 6.11 5.35
CA ILE A 105 -4.03 5.60 4.04
C ILE A 105 -2.61 6.10 3.74
N SER A 106 -2.34 7.37 3.97
CA SER A 106 -1.01 7.94 3.74
C SER A 106 0.05 7.31 4.64
N TRP A 107 -0.33 6.96 5.88
CA TRP A 107 0.52 6.19 6.78
C TRP A 107 0.82 4.79 6.22
N MET A 108 -0.16 4.10 5.66
CA MET A 108 0.05 2.81 5.00
C MET A 108 1.06 2.93 3.84
N TRP A 109 0.96 4.01 3.04
CA TRP A 109 1.95 4.29 1.98
C TRP A 109 3.35 4.59 2.53
N PHE A 110 3.45 5.32 3.66
CA PHE A 110 4.71 5.46 4.39
C PHE A 110 5.30 4.10 4.76
N PHE A 111 4.50 3.26 5.41
CA PHE A 111 4.89 1.92 5.85
C PHE A 111 5.36 1.06 4.67
N GLY A 112 4.54 0.95 3.63
CA GLY A 112 4.86 0.18 2.43
C GLY A 112 6.11 0.69 1.70
N ALA A 113 6.29 2.00 1.62
CA ALA A 113 7.46 2.61 0.96
C ALA A 113 8.77 2.30 1.68
N VAL A 114 8.78 2.25 3.02
CA VAL A 114 9.97 1.81 3.77
C VAL A 114 10.34 0.38 3.38
N PHE A 115 9.38 -0.56 3.43
CA PHE A 115 9.65 -1.96 3.08
C PHE A 115 10.14 -2.10 1.63
N LEU A 116 9.41 -1.53 0.67
CA LEU A 116 9.73 -1.64 -0.76
C LEU A 116 11.12 -1.06 -1.10
N SER A 117 11.49 0.07 -0.50
CA SER A 117 12.78 0.71 -0.75
C SER A 117 13.96 -0.05 -0.15
N GLN A 118 13.72 -0.80 0.93
CA GLN A 118 14.77 -1.52 1.65
C GLN A 118 14.92 -2.99 1.23
N PHE A 119 14.03 -3.56 0.42
CA PHE A 119 14.15 -4.96 0.01
C PHE A 119 15.49 -5.34 -0.64
N PRO A 120 16.12 -4.52 -1.52
CA PRO A 120 17.42 -4.85 -2.06
C PRO A 120 18.52 -4.94 -0.98
N ALA A 121 18.57 -3.98 -0.06
CA ALA A 121 19.51 -3.99 1.05
C ALA A 121 19.19 -5.14 2.03
N PHE A 122 17.94 -5.35 2.36
CA PHE A 122 17.50 -6.44 3.23
C PHE A 122 17.89 -7.82 2.68
N ALA A 123 17.65 -8.05 1.38
CA ALA A 123 18.03 -9.30 0.74
C ALA A 123 19.54 -9.52 0.78
N LYS A 124 20.33 -8.48 0.43
CA LYS A 124 21.79 -8.61 0.29
C LYS A 124 22.51 -8.59 1.64
N ASP A 125 22.24 -7.58 2.47
CA ASP A 125 23.05 -7.29 3.66
C ASP A 125 22.58 -8.07 4.88
N VAL A 126 21.28 -8.46 4.94
CA VAL A 126 20.70 -9.20 6.08
C VAL A 126 20.53 -10.68 5.76
N LEU A 127 19.97 -11.01 4.59
CA LEU A 127 19.65 -12.37 4.23
C LEU A 127 20.75 -13.06 3.42
N HIS A 128 21.79 -12.33 3.03
CA HIS A 128 22.89 -12.78 2.15
C HIS A 128 22.37 -13.40 0.83
N GLY A 129 21.23 -12.86 0.34
CA GLY A 129 20.60 -13.28 -0.92
C GLY A 129 21.07 -12.44 -2.09
N ASP A 130 21.06 -13.04 -3.28
CA ASP A 130 21.32 -12.35 -4.52
C ASP A 130 20.13 -11.41 -4.94
N GLU A 131 20.24 -10.74 -6.06
CA GLU A 131 19.21 -9.84 -6.60
C GLU A 131 17.89 -10.58 -6.90
N ARG A 132 17.94 -11.89 -7.15
CA ARG A 132 16.76 -12.72 -7.36
C ARG A 132 16.00 -12.97 -6.07
N VAL A 133 16.71 -13.05 -4.93
CA VAL A 133 16.07 -13.11 -3.60
C VAL A 133 15.37 -11.79 -3.31
N ALA A 134 15.97 -10.64 -3.62
CA ALA A 134 15.28 -9.34 -3.50
C ALA A 134 13.99 -9.30 -4.35
N SER A 135 14.06 -9.81 -5.57
CA SER A 135 12.89 -9.94 -6.45
C SER A 135 11.82 -10.87 -5.85
N LEU A 136 12.23 -11.99 -5.25
CA LEU A 136 11.32 -12.92 -4.55
C LEU A 136 10.57 -12.22 -3.40
N LEU A 137 11.26 -11.43 -2.57
CA LEU A 137 10.63 -10.67 -1.50
C LEU A 137 9.59 -9.68 -2.05
N LEU A 138 9.91 -9.01 -3.14
CA LEU A 138 8.97 -8.11 -3.82
C LEU A 138 7.76 -8.86 -4.37
N VAL A 139 7.94 -10.06 -4.94
CA VAL A 139 6.85 -10.94 -5.40
C VAL A 139 5.95 -11.31 -4.23
N VAL A 140 6.52 -11.82 -3.13
CA VAL A 140 5.78 -12.23 -1.93
C VAL A 140 4.97 -11.06 -1.37
N PHE A 141 5.59 -9.89 -1.26
CA PHE A 141 4.94 -8.68 -0.76
C PHE A 141 3.79 -8.23 -1.68
N SER A 142 4.02 -8.12 -2.98
CA SER A 142 3.01 -7.68 -3.94
C SER A 142 1.84 -8.65 -4.03
N PHE A 143 2.13 -9.96 -4.03
CA PHE A 143 1.10 -10.99 -4.02
C PHE A 143 0.28 -10.97 -2.72
N GLY A 144 0.94 -10.76 -1.58
CA GLY A 144 0.27 -10.62 -0.29
C GLY A 144 -0.71 -9.45 -0.29
N VAL A 145 -0.28 -8.22 -0.71
CA VAL A 145 -1.18 -7.05 -0.78
C VAL A 145 -2.35 -7.31 -1.70
N GLY A 146 -2.11 -7.84 -2.90
CA GLY A 146 -3.16 -8.16 -3.87
C GLY A 146 -4.16 -9.17 -3.32
N THR A 147 -3.68 -10.24 -2.67
CA THR A 147 -4.53 -11.26 -2.03
C THR A 147 -5.34 -10.65 -0.89
N GLY A 148 -4.72 -9.83 -0.02
CA GLY A 148 -5.39 -9.13 1.07
C GLY A 148 -6.50 -8.21 0.57
N ALA A 149 -6.23 -7.47 -0.51
CA ALA A 149 -7.20 -6.59 -1.14
C ALA A 149 -8.43 -7.35 -1.68
N LEU A 150 -8.22 -8.51 -2.33
CA LEU A 150 -9.31 -9.36 -2.81
C LEU A 150 -10.06 -10.04 -1.68
N LEU A 151 -9.37 -10.54 -0.66
CA LEU A 151 -10.00 -11.15 0.52
C LEU A 151 -10.88 -10.16 1.28
N CYS A 152 -10.54 -8.88 1.23
CA CYS A 152 -11.33 -7.83 1.84
C CYS A 152 -12.77 -7.82 1.31
N GLU A 153 -12.98 -7.99 0.00
CA GLU A 153 -14.32 -8.11 -0.59
C GLU A 153 -15.09 -9.30 0.00
N ARG A 154 -14.43 -10.46 0.09
CA ARG A 154 -15.05 -11.68 0.62
C ARG A 154 -15.43 -11.52 2.10
N PHE A 155 -14.58 -10.88 2.90
CA PHE A 155 -14.84 -10.63 4.33
C PHE A 155 -15.86 -9.52 4.56
N SER A 156 -15.96 -8.58 3.62
CA SER A 156 -16.93 -7.46 3.66
C SER A 156 -18.37 -7.88 3.35
N ARG A 157 -18.59 -9.08 2.79
CA ARG A 157 -19.92 -9.61 2.46
C ARG A 157 -20.78 -8.64 1.64
N GLY A 158 -20.19 -8.00 0.63
CA GLY A 158 -20.87 -7.03 -0.23
C GLY A 158 -21.19 -5.70 0.43
N ARG A 159 -20.40 -5.24 1.40
CA ARG A 159 -20.54 -3.94 2.08
C ARG A 159 -19.17 -3.31 2.25
N VAL A 160 -19.15 -2.03 2.61
CA VAL A 160 -17.92 -1.38 3.07
C VAL A 160 -17.75 -1.69 4.56
N GLU A 161 -16.95 -2.72 4.87
CA GLU A 161 -16.75 -3.19 6.24
C GLU A 161 -15.47 -2.57 6.83
N ILE A 162 -15.63 -1.43 7.45
CA ILE A 162 -14.53 -0.69 8.09
C ILE A 162 -13.95 -1.40 9.33
N GLY A 163 -14.65 -2.40 9.86
CA GLY A 163 -14.19 -3.22 10.98
C GLY A 163 -12.97 -4.09 10.63
N LEU A 164 -12.64 -4.27 9.35
CA LEU A 164 -11.43 -4.96 8.90
C LEU A 164 -10.16 -4.11 9.08
N VAL A 165 -10.28 -2.78 9.13
CA VAL A 165 -9.13 -1.87 9.24
C VAL A 165 -8.29 -2.12 10.49
N PRO A 166 -8.86 -2.26 11.71
CA PRO A 166 -8.07 -2.59 12.90
C PRO A 166 -7.35 -3.94 12.81
N LEU A 167 -7.98 -4.93 12.17
CA LEU A 167 -7.34 -6.24 11.97
C LEU A 167 -6.15 -6.15 11.02
N GLY A 168 -6.29 -5.41 9.91
CA GLY A 168 -5.19 -5.11 9.02
C GLY A 168 -4.05 -4.37 9.71
N ALA A 169 -4.36 -3.30 10.47
CA ALA A 169 -3.37 -2.55 11.23
C ALA A 169 -2.60 -3.41 12.25
N LEU A 170 -3.32 -4.26 12.99
CA LEU A 170 -2.72 -5.18 13.95
C LEU A 170 -1.81 -6.18 13.24
N GLY A 171 -2.27 -6.79 12.15
CA GLY A 171 -1.48 -7.73 11.37
C GLY A 171 -0.19 -7.11 10.81
N MET A 172 -0.27 -5.88 10.28
CA MET A 172 0.93 -5.14 9.84
C MET A 172 1.97 -5.04 10.96
N SER A 173 1.57 -4.73 12.19
CA SER A 173 2.50 -4.61 13.32
C SER A 173 3.00 -5.96 13.82
N VAL A 174 2.10 -6.92 14.01
CA VAL A 174 2.47 -8.25 14.54
C VAL A 174 3.49 -8.92 13.64
N PHE A 175 3.23 -8.96 12.33
CA PHE A 175 4.13 -9.62 11.39
C PHE A 175 5.40 -8.82 11.10
N ALA A 176 5.39 -7.48 11.24
CA ALA A 176 6.62 -6.69 11.18
C ALA A 176 7.52 -6.95 12.40
N VAL A 177 6.94 -7.11 13.58
CA VAL A 177 7.67 -7.46 14.80
C VAL A 177 8.17 -8.91 14.74
N ASP A 178 7.33 -9.86 14.29
CA ASP A 178 7.74 -11.26 14.16
C ASP A 178 8.83 -11.45 13.11
N LEU A 179 8.78 -10.69 12.01
CA LEU A 179 9.83 -10.64 10.98
C LEU A 179 11.20 -10.30 11.58
N TYR A 180 11.25 -9.34 12.53
CA TYR A 180 12.49 -9.03 13.25
C TYR A 180 13.04 -10.26 13.98
N PHE A 181 12.20 -10.96 14.74
CA PHE A 181 12.62 -12.18 15.47
C PHE A 181 12.91 -13.34 14.53
N ALA A 182 12.19 -13.45 13.41
CA ALA A 182 12.47 -14.46 12.40
C ALA A 182 13.88 -14.31 11.80
N VAL A 183 14.30 -13.06 11.55
CA VAL A 183 15.67 -12.76 11.08
C VAL A 183 16.71 -13.11 12.14
N GLN A 184 16.48 -12.73 13.40
CA GLN A 184 17.41 -13.03 14.50
C GLN A 184 17.59 -14.55 14.76
N ALA A 185 16.59 -15.35 14.38
CA ALA A 185 16.63 -16.79 14.51
C ALA A 185 17.32 -17.50 13.32
N LEU A 186 17.73 -16.77 12.29
CA LEU A 186 18.44 -17.36 11.16
C LEU A 186 19.84 -17.83 11.57
N PRO A 187 20.31 -18.97 11.03
CA PRO A 187 21.69 -19.40 11.24
C PRO A 187 22.67 -18.40 10.62
N PRO A 188 23.91 -18.32 11.15
CA PRO A 188 24.97 -17.49 10.56
C PRO A 188 25.12 -17.77 9.06
N ALA A 189 25.29 -16.70 8.28
CA ALA A 189 25.45 -16.83 6.85
C ALA A 189 26.77 -17.53 6.48
N GLY A 190 26.69 -18.38 5.47
CA GLY A 190 27.87 -18.94 4.84
C GLY A 190 28.61 -17.89 3.97
N PRO A 191 29.80 -18.25 3.44
CA PRO A 191 30.53 -17.39 2.53
C PRO A 191 29.77 -17.24 1.18
N GLY A 192 29.52 -16.01 0.76
CA GLY A 192 28.90 -15.68 -0.52
C GLY A 192 27.40 -15.43 -0.45
N LEU A 193 26.86 -14.97 -1.59
CA LEU A 193 25.42 -14.72 -1.76
C LEU A 193 24.72 -16.01 -2.19
N ILE A 194 23.53 -16.24 -1.65
CA ILE A 194 22.70 -17.40 -1.96
C ILE A 194 21.62 -17.04 -2.99
N GLY A 195 21.34 -17.96 -3.91
CA GLY A 195 20.27 -17.84 -4.86
C GLY A 195 18.91 -18.26 -4.31
N VAL A 196 17.84 -18.00 -5.07
CA VAL A 196 16.46 -18.31 -4.69
C VAL A 196 16.27 -19.80 -4.33
N GLY A 197 16.87 -20.73 -5.09
CA GLY A 197 16.72 -22.17 -4.82
C GLY A 197 17.24 -22.56 -3.44
N GLU A 198 18.43 -22.09 -3.08
CA GLU A 198 19.01 -22.31 -1.75
C GLU A 198 18.24 -21.55 -0.67
N PHE A 199 17.75 -20.35 -1.00
CA PHE A 199 16.95 -19.55 -0.07
C PHE A 199 15.68 -20.28 0.35
N VAL A 200 14.91 -20.81 -0.59
CA VAL A 200 13.65 -21.51 -0.30
C VAL A 200 13.84 -22.94 0.20
N ALA A 201 14.99 -23.56 -0.01
CA ALA A 201 15.30 -24.88 0.53
C ALA A 201 15.48 -24.88 2.06
N ALA A 202 15.79 -23.75 2.67
CA ALA A 202 16.04 -23.64 4.10
C ALA A 202 14.77 -23.34 4.88
N LEU A 203 14.26 -24.31 5.66
CA LEU A 203 13.04 -24.18 6.46
C LEU A 203 12.97 -22.93 7.36
N PRO A 204 14.06 -22.50 8.06
CA PRO A 204 13.98 -21.30 8.89
C PRO A 204 13.57 -20.02 8.12
N ARG A 205 13.84 -19.94 6.82
CA ARG A 205 13.48 -18.79 5.98
C ARG A 205 12.00 -18.76 5.61
N TRP A 206 11.29 -19.87 5.74
CA TRP A 206 9.84 -19.90 5.48
C TRP A 206 9.03 -19.08 6.47
N ARG A 207 9.49 -19.00 7.76
CA ARG A 207 8.86 -18.11 8.74
C ARG A 207 8.93 -16.65 8.27
N LEU A 208 10.11 -16.19 7.87
CA LEU A 208 10.31 -14.85 7.32
C LEU A 208 9.43 -14.57 6.08
N MET A 209 9.35 -15.54 5.17
CA MET A 209 8.48 -15.42 3.98
C MET A 209 7.01 -15.37 4.36
N ALA A 210 6.58 -16.16 5.34
CA ALA A 210 5.22 -16.16 5.87
C ALA A 210 4.90 -14.82 6.55
N ASP A 211 5.80 -14.29 7.39
CA ASP A 211 5.64 -12.99 8.02
C ASP A 211 5.49 -11.88 6.99
N LEU A 212 6.34 -11.88 5.96
CA LEU A 212 6.26 -10.91 4.87
C LEU A 212 4.95 -11.02 4.08
N ALA A 213 4.50 -12.25 3.79
CA ALA A 213 3.23 -12.49 3.10
C ALA A 213 2.02 -12.05 3.94
N LEU A 214 2.01 -12.36 5.25
CA LEU A 214 0.91 -12.00 6.15
C LEU A 214 0.90 -10.50 6.49
N LEU A 215 2.09 -9.89 6.63
CA LEU A 215 2.23 -8.44 6.75
C LEU A 215 1.63 -7.74 5.54
N SER A 216 2.04 -8.14 4.34
CA SER A 216 1.57 -7.52 3.10
C SER A 216 0.09 -7.80 2.83
N LEU A 217 -0.42 -8.98 3.15
CA LEU A 217 -1.85 -9.29 3.13
C LEU A 217 -2.61 -8.33 4.05
N SER A 218 -2.07 -8.05 5.23
CA SER A 218 -2.65 -7.12 6.20
C SER A 218 -2.71 -5.70 5.68
N VAL A 219 -1.73 -5.27 4.86
CA VAL A 219 -1.76 -3.98 4.14
C VAL A 219 -2.96 -3.88 3.21
N GLY A 220 -3.25 -4.92 2.44
CA GLY A 220 -4.42 -4.97 1.55
C GLY A 220 -5.75 -4.92 2.32
N VAL A 221 -5.85 -5.67 3.42
CA VAL A 221 -7.02 -5.67 4.30
C VAL A 221 -7.23 -4.31 4.98
N TYR A 222 -6.17 -3.59 5.30
CA TYR A 222 -6.21 -2.26 5.89
C TYR A 222 -6.68 -1.18 4.90
N SER A 223 -6.12 -1.17 3.68
CA SER A 223 -6.29 -0.06 2.72
C SER A 223 -7.66 -0.03 2.06
N VAL A 224 -8.15 -1.17 1.60
CA VAL A 224 -9.34 -1.27 0.74
C VAL A 224 -10.60 -0.69 1.40
N PRO A 225 -10.95 -1.02 2.66
CA PRO A 225 -12.14 -0.45 3.30
C PRO A 225 -12.03 1.08 3.50
N MET A 226 -10.83 1.58 3.76
CA MET A 226 -10.60 3.02 3.91
C MET A 226 -10.83 3.78 2.61
N TYR A 227 -10.32 3.26 1.47
CA TYR A 227 -10.59 3.85 0.16
C TYR A 227 -12.09 3.86 -0.17
N ALA A 228 -12.78 2.75 0.09
CA ALA A 228 -14.22 2.66 -0.13
C ALA A 228 -15.00 3.64 0.77
N LEU A 229 -14.62 3.76 2.06
CA LEU A 229 -15.21 4.72 2.99
C LEU A 229 -15.08 6.17 2.49
N ILE A 230 -13.87 6.57 2.08
CA ILE A 230 -13.60 7.92 1.58
C ILE A 230 -14.45 8.20 0.34
N GLN A 231 -14.55 7.25 -0.57
CA GLN A 231 -15.33 7.40 -1.80
C GLN A 231 -16.83 7.53 -1.53
N LEU A 232 -17.36 6.77 -0.58
CA LEU A 232 -18.78 6.83 -0.20
C LEU A 232 -19.11 8.12 0.55
N ARG A 233 -18.28 8.51 1.52
CA ARG A 233 -18.54 9.64 2.40
C ARG A 233 -18.30 10.99 1.75
N SER A 234 -17.49 11.02 0.68
CA SER A 234 -17.21 12.26 -0.04
C SER A 234 -18.36 12.66 -0.97
N PRO A 235 -18.86 13.92 -0.90
CA PRO A 235 -19.86 14.43 -1.84
C PRO A 235 -19.40 14.27 -3.29
N ALA A 236 -20.30 13.91 -4.20
CA ALA A 236 -19.97 13.64 -5.60
C ALA A 236 -19.25 14.83 -6.27
N SER A 237 -19.66 16.08 -5.97
CA SER A 237 -19.04 17.31 -6.50
C SER A 237 -17.61 17.56 -6.03
N HIS A 238 -17.19 16.97 -4.90
CA HIS A 238 -15.86 17.20 -4.30
C HIS A 238 -15.01 15.93 -4.23
N ARG A 239 -15.56 14.77 -4.59
CA ARG A 239 -14.89 13.46 -4.47
C ARG A 239 -13.55 13.42 -5.20
N ALA A 240 -13.47 13.92 -6.42
CA ALA A 240 -12.21 14.00 -7.17
C ALA A 240 -11.15 14.84 -6.44
N ARG A 241 -11.55 15.91 -5.76
CA ARG A 241 -10.66 16.77 -4.97
C ARG A 241 -10.19 16.10 -3.70
N VAL A 242 -11.03 15.30 -3.04
CA VAL A 242 -10.66 14.50 -1.88
C VAL A 242 -9.66 13.42 -2.29
N ILE A 243 -9.87 12.75 -3.42
CA ILE A 243 -8.91 11.77 -3.97
C ILE A 243 -7.58 12.45 -4.35
N ALA A 244 -7.63 13.66 -4.92
CA ALA A 244 -6.42 14.43 -5.20
C ALA A 244 -5.66 14.77 -3.89
N ALA A 245 -6.36 15.17 -2.82
CA ALA A 245 -5.77 15.40 -1.51
C ALA A 245 -5.12 14.12 -0.95
N ASN A 246 -5.78 12.96 -1.11
CA ASN A 246 -5.21 11.66 -0.74
C ASN A 246 -3.87 11.41 -1.45
N ASN A 247 -3.81 11.58 -2.77
CA ASN A 247 -2.60 11.33 -3.52
C ASN A 247 -1.46 12.29 -3.15
N ILE A 248 -1.79 13.55 -2.85
CA ILE A 248 -0.80 14.53 -2.36
C ILE A 248 -0.24 14.09 -0.99
N LEU A 249 -1.11 13.70 -0.06
CA LEU A 249 -0.70 13.22 1.25
C LEU A 249 0.12 11.92 1.14
N ASN A 250 -0.30 10.96 0.30
CA ASN A 250 0.45 9.74 0.06
C ASN A 250 1.87 10.04 -0.42
N ALA A 251 2.02 10.92 -1.42
CA ALA A 251 3.33 11.32 -1.93
C ALA A 251 4.19 12.00 -0.84
N LEU A 252 3.60 12.87 -0.03
CA LEU A 252 4.29 13.51 1.10
C LEU A 252 4.78 12.48 2.12
N PHE A 253 3.92 11.54 2.51
CA PHE A 253 4.28 10.48 3.45
C PHE A 253 5.36 9.54 2.89
N MET A 254 5.36 9.25 1.58
CA MET A 254 6.43 8.49 0.93
C MET A 254 7.76 9.26 0.95
N ILE A 255 7.76 10.58 0.73
CA ILE A 255 8.97 11.41 0.86
C ILE A 255 9.49 11.36 2.31
N VAL A 256 8.59 11.56 3.28
CA VAL A 256 8.96 11.52 4.70
C VAL A 256 9.47 10.12 5.09
N SER A 257 8.91 9.05 4.53
CA SER A 257 9.38 7.68 4.78
C SER A 257 10.81 7.45 4.31
N ALA A 258 11.16 7.96 3.13
CA ALA A 258 12.51 7.85 2.59
C ALA A 258 13.53 8.64 3.45
N LEU A 259 13.16 9.85 3.89
CA LEU A 259 14.00 10.66 4.77
C LEU A 259 14.16 10.02 6.16
N ALA A 260 13.07 9.48 6.73
CA ALA A 260 13.09 8.80 8.02
C ALA A 260 13.93 7.53 7.97
N ALA A 261 13.74 6.68 6.96
CA ALA A 261 14.54 5.47 6.78
C ALA A 261 16.03 5.82 6.60
N GLY A 262 16.36 6.82 5.77
CA GLY A 262 17.72 7.29 5.57
C GLY A 262 18.35 7.84 6.86
N ALA A 263 17.59 8.58 7.68
CA ALA A 263 18.06 9.09 8.96
C ALA A 263 18.33 7.97 9.98
N LEU A 264 17.44 6.97 10.07
CA LEU A 264 17.61 5.83 10.96
C LEU A 264 18.83 4.97 10.57
N LEU A 265 18.99 4.68 9.28
CA LEU A 265 20.16 3.96 8.76
C LEU A 265 21.46 4.78 8.97
N GLY A 266 21.41 6.08 8.74
CA GLY A 266 22.53 6.98 9.00
C GLY A 266 22.90 7.10 10.48
N ALA A 267 21.96 6.87 11.39
CA ALA A 267 22.19 6.77 12.83
C ALA A 267 22.76 5.41 13.28
N GLY A 268 22.97 4.47 12.33
CA GLY A 268 23.58 3.17 12.59
C GLY A 268 22.62 2.02 12.86
N LEU A 269 21.29 2.23 12.68
CA LEU A 269 20.35 1.13 12.72
C LEU A 269 20.49 0.25 11.46
N GLY A 270 20.34 -1.05 11.60
CA GLY A 270 20.24 -1.95 10.47
C GLY A 270 18.83 -1.92 9.82
N VAL A 271 18.70 -2.54 8.65
CA VAL A 271 17.43 -2.59 7.92
C VAL A 271 16.34 -3.27 8.74
N THR A 272 16.69 -4.32 9.48
CA THR A 272 15.76 -5.09 10.31
C THR A 272 15.21 -4.27 11.47
N GLU A 273 16.08 -3.44 12.10
CA GLU A 273 15.69 -2.52 13.15
C GLU A 273 14.78 -1.40 12.61
N VAL A 274 15.01 -0.95 11.38
CA VAL A 274 14.12 0.02 10.71
C VAL A 274 12.73 -0.59 10.49
N PHE A 275 12.63 -1.85 10.03
CA PHE A 275 11.35 -2.55 9.89
C PHE A 275 10.63 -2.70 11.23
N LEU A 276 11.37 -3.09 12.29
CA LEU A 276 10.82 -3.17 13.65
C LEU A 276 10.28 -1.81 14.12
N ALA A 277 11.08 -0.76 13.96
CA ALA A 277 10.69 0.60 14.38
C ALA A 277 9.40 1.06 13.68
N VAL A 278 9.28 0.81 12.38
CA VAL A 278 8.08 1.15 11.60
C VAL A 278 6.90 0.28 12.01
N GLY A 279 7.11 -1.02 12.29
CA GLY A 279 6.08 -1.92 12.82
C GLY A 279 5.53 -1.49 14.19
N LEU A 280 6.41 -1.06 15.09
CA LEU A 280 6.02 -0.52 16.41
C LEU A 280 5.34 0.85 16.28
N LEU A 281 5.86 1.71 15.42
CA LEU A 281 5.26 3.02 15.15
C LEU A 281 3.86 2.88 14.54
N ASN A 282 3.61 1.82 13.75
CA ASN A 282 2.28 1.53 13.22
C ASN A 282 1.24 1.28 14.32
N LEU A 283 1.60 0.66 15.45
CA LEU A 283 0.70 0.51 16.60
C LEU A 283 0.27 1.87 17.16
N LEU A 284 1.24 2.80 17.30
CA LEU A 284 0.98 4.14 17.83
C LEU A 284 0.10 4.96 16.88
N VAL A 285 0.45 4.98 15.60
CA VAL A 285 -0.29 5.75 14.58
C VAL A 285 -1.69 5.18 14.38
N SER A 286 -1.82 3.86 14.25
CA SER A 286 -3.13 3.21 14.11
C SER A 286 -3.97 3.40 15.37
N GLY A 287 -3.37 3.29 16.56
CA GLY A 287 -4.03 3.60 17.83
C GLY A 287 -4.57 5.03 17.87
N ALA A 288 -3.77 6.02 17.45
CA ALA A 288 -4.19 7.41 17.36
C ALA A 288 -5.36 7.60 16.37
N VAL A 289 -5.30 6.94 15.20
CA VAL A 289 -6.39 6.97 14.22
C VAL A 289 -7.67 6.35 14.80
N PHE A 290 -7.58 5.23 15.53
CA PHE A 290 -8.75 4.55 16.10
C PHE A 290 -9.36 5.30 17.30
N VAL A 291 -8.55 6.00 18.09
CA VAL A 291 -9.06 6.93 19.12
C VAL A 291 -9.77 8.11 18.44
N ALA A 292 -9.19 8.63 17.37
CA ALA A 292 -9.77 9.76 16.64
C ALA A 292 -11.02 9.38 15.82
N VAL A 293 -11.14 8.14 15.36
CA VAL A 293 -12.29 7.61 14.59
C VAL A 293 -12.78 6.32 15.26
N PRO A 294 -13.58 6.43 16.33
CA PRO A 294 -14.03 5.27 17.10
C PRO A 294 -14.91 4.28 16.34
N ASP A 295 -15.37 4.67 15.14
CA ASP A 295 -16.18 3.80 14.29
C ASP A 295 -15.39 2.56 13.81
N TYR A 296 -14.08 2.67 13.61
CA TYR A 296 -13.22 1.54 13.24
C TYR A 296 -13.23 0.42 14.30
N PRO A 297 -12.83 0.66 15.56
CA PRO A 297 -12.83 -0.40 16.58
C PRO A 297 -14.23 -0.88 16.94
N ARG A 298 -15.25 -0.01 16.93
CA ARG A 298 -16.65 -0.42 17.19
C ARG A 298 -17.14 -1.38 16.11
N SER A 299 -16.90 -1.06 14.84
CA SER A 299 -17.26 -1.94 13.73
C SER A 299 -16.48 -3.26 13.77
N CYS A 300 -15.20 -3.24 14.18
CA CYS A 300 -14.40 -4.45 14.34
C CYS A 300 -15.02 -5.39 15.40
N VAL A 301 -15.36 -4.88 16.56
CA VAL A 301 -16.00 -5.68 17.62
C VAL A 301 -17.36 -6.22 17.17
N ALA A 302 -18.15 -5.43 16.46
CA ALA A 302 -19.44 -5.88 15.92
C ALA A 302 -19.25 -6.98 14.86
N TRP A 303 -18.30 -6.82 13.97
CA TRP A 303 -17.96 -7.80 12.93
C TRP A 303 -17.50 -9.15 13.53
N LEU A 304 -16.62 -9.10 14.55
CA LEU A 304 -16.16 -10.28 15.28
C LEU A 304 -17.28 -11.03 16.01
N ARG A 305 -18.29 -10.29 16.51
CA ARG A 305 -19.47 -10.87 17.17
C ARG A 305 -20.51 -11.38 16.17
N GLY A 306 -20.28 -11.29 14.87
CA GLY A 306 -21.26 -11.65 13.85
C GLY A 306 -22.48 -10.72 13.81
N ALA A 307 -22.47 -9.62 14.56
CA ALA A 307 -23.53 -8.63 14.56
C ALA A 307 -23.52 -7.87 13.23
N ARG A 308 -24.72 -7.65 12.67
CA ARG A 308 -24.85 -6.74 11.51
C ARG A 308 -24.56 -5.33 12.01
N THR A 309 -23.42 -4.77 11.60
CA THR A 309 -23.13 -3.36 11.87
C THR A 309 -24.21 -2.51 11.18
N GLN A 310 -25.06 -1.86 11.96
CA GLN A 310 -26.03 -0.85 11.48
C GLN A 310 -25.32 0.48 11.15
N GLY A 311 -24.12 0.43 10.61
CA GLY A 311 -23.27 1.56 10.31
C GLY A 311 -22.76 1.52 8.87
N GLY A 312 -23.57 1.02 7.94
CA GLY A 312 -23.37 1.30 6.52
C GLY A 312 -23.70 2.78 6.28
N VAL A 313 -22.68 3.61 5.99
CA VAL A 313 -22.85 4.98 5.46
C VAL A 313 -23.60 4.90 4.14
#